data_f83a9b0ee931056b8ce27c4f2b97aec0
#
_entry.id   f83a9b0ee931056b8ce27c4f2b97aec0
#
_cell.length_a   1.000
_cell.length_b   1.000
_cell.length_c   1.000
_cell.angle_alpha   90.00
_cell.angle_beta   90.00
_cell.angle_gamma   90.00
#
_symmetry.space_group_name_H-M   'P 1'
#
loop_
_entity.id
_entity.type
_entity.pdbx_description
1 polymer ?
#
loop_
_entity_poly.entity_id
_entity_poly.type
_entity_poly.pdbx_seq_one_letter_code
_entity_poly.pdbx_strand_id
1 'polypeptide(L)'
;GLMVKTLDDVYEPSRRSLNWLKLKKDYLEGLGDSFDLVPIGAYHGKGKRTGVYGAYLLACYDEETEEYQSVCKIGTGFSDEDLQTLSAELNKHKIQEKSSQYNVSDVLECDVWFDAVQVWEIKAADLSKSSAHRGAIGKTGEAGRGIGLRFPRFERIRDDKRPDQATTSDQVLDIYYNQDAVKGQELDEDDDEDGI
;
A
#
# COMPACT_ATOMS: atom_id res chain seq x y z
N GLY A 1 13.29 14.24 0.39
CA GLY A 1 12.46 15.40 0.70
C GLY A 1 13.23 16.53 1.38
N LEU A 2 12.56 17.66 1.55
CA LEU A 2 13.10 18.85 2.20
C LEU A 2 12.50 19.03 3.60
N MET A 3 13.28 19.59 4.52
CA MET A 3 12.78 20.06 5.80
C MET A 3 12.86 21.60 5.81
N VAL A 4 11.69 22.25 5.87
CA VAL A 4 11.58 23.70 5.97
C VAL A 4 11.37 24.05 7.43
N LYS A 5 12.24 24.91 7.98
CA LYS A 5 12.24 25.31 9.39
C LYS A 5 12.18 26.84 9.49
N THR A 6 11.49 27.36 10.50
CA THR A 6 11.61 28.77 10.87
C THR A 6 13.03 29.05 11.40
N LEU A 7 13.55 30.26 11.18
CA LEU A 7 14.92 30.63 11.60
C LEU A 7 14.98 30.97 13.08
N ASP A 8 13.92 31.54 13.65
CA ASP A 8 13.89 32.17 14.95
C ASP A 8 13.12 31.38 16.03
N ASP A 9 12.86 30.09 15.78
CA ASP A 9 12.11 29.28 16.72
C ASP A 9 13.00 28.35 17.54
N VAL A 10 12.54 28.04 18.75
CA VAL A 10 13.23 27.10 19.65
C VAL A 10 13.03 25.65 19.26
N TYR A 11 14.08 24.85 19.46
CA TYR A 11 14.01 23.41 19.23
C TYR A 11 13.20 22.73 20.34
N GLU A 12 12.08 22.11 19.97
CA GLU A 12 11.24 21.31 20.86
C GLU A 12 11.31 19.84 20.43
N PRO A 13 12.00 18.96 21.17
CA PRO A 13 12.11 17.54 20.80
C PRO A 13 10.75 16.84 20.86
N SER A 14 10.50 15.97 19.86
CA SER A 14 9.27 15.15 19.75
C SER A 14 7.96 15.94 19.59
N ARG A 15 7.99 17.26 19.46
CA ARG A 15 6.81 18.08 19.19
C ARG A 15 6.60 18.29 17.71
N ARG A 16 5.34 18.14 17.25
CA ARG A 16 4.92 18.52 15.90
C ARG A 16 4.42 19.96 15.94
N SER A 17 5.04 20.85 15.13
CA SER A 17 4.61 22.24 15.01
C SER A 17 4.63 22.65 13.54
N LEU A 18 3.96 23.76 13.21
CA LEU A 18 3.99 24.38 11.90
C LEU A 18 5.34 25.06 11.57
N ASN A 19 6.21 25.19 12.58
CA ASN A 19 7.53 25.79 12.44
C ASN A 19 8.54 24.84 11.79
N TRP A 20 8.19 23.55 11.69
CA TRP A 20 8.98 22.51 11.05
C TRP A 20 8.11 21.76 10.05
N LEU A 21 8.23 22.08 8.77
CA LEU A 21 7.47 21.48 7.70
C LEU A 21 8.33 20.50 6.90
N LYS A 22 7.82 19.29 6.72
CA LYS A 22 8.46 18.28 5.89
C LYS A 22 7.79 18.26 4.52
N LEU A 23 8.50 18.73 3.50
CA LEU A 23 8.06 18.62 2.11
C LEU A 23 8.60 17.30 1.54
N LYS A 24 7.70 16.45 1.09
CA LYS A 24 8.02 15.16 0.49
C LYS A 24 7.57 15.11 -0.96
N LYS A 25 8.25 14.29 -1.77
CA LYS A 25 7.86 13.97 -3.14
C LYS A 25 6.42 13.45 -3.21
N ASP A 26 6.00 12.72 -2.20
CA ASP A 26 4.66 12.11 -2.05
C ASP A 26 3.51 13.10 -2.01
N TYR A 27 3.79 14.40 -1.78
CA TYR A 27 2.78 15.47 -1.71
C TYR A 27 2.55 16.15 -3.06
N LEU A 28 3.35 15.83 -4.07
CA LEU A 28 3.21 16.41 -5.41
C LEU A 28 2.14 15.63 -6.19
N GLU A 29 1.14 16.34 -6.68
CA GLU A 29 0.10 15.76 -7.54
C GLU A 29 0.72 15.26 -8.86
N GLY A 30 0.25 14.10 -9.33
CA GLY A 30 0.71 13.49 -10.60
C GLY A 30 2.01 12.70 -10.52
N LEU A 31 2.63 12.59 -9.34
CA LEU A 31 3.76 11.69 -9.10
C LEU A 31 3.29 10.41 -8.40
N GLY A 32 3.87 9.30 -8.80
CA GLY A 32 3.59 7.97 -8.26
C GLY A 32 3.01 7.03 -9.31
N ASP A 33 3.16 5.75 -9.02
CA ASP A 33 2.62 4.69 -9.86
C ASP A 33 1.15 4.40 -9.49
N SER A 34 0.39 3.97 -10.48
CA SER A 34 -1.00 3.55 -10.30
C SER A 34 -1.09 2.03 -10.26
N PHE A 35 -1.84 1.51 -9.30
CA PHE A 35 -2.05 0.09 -9.07
C PHE A 35 -3.53 -0.21 -9.00
N ASP A 36 -3.95 -1.27 -9.66
CA ASP A 36 -5.30 -1.81 -9.56
C ASP A 36 -5.30 -2.95 -8.54
N LEU A 37 -5.87 -2.71 -7.36
CA LEU A 37 -5.78 -3.62 -6.22
C LEU A 37 -7.14 -4.08 -5.73
N VAL A 38 -7.17 -5.23 -5.07
CA VAL A 38 -8.37 -5.86 -4.55
C VAL A 38 -8.51 -5.63 -3.04
N PRO A 39 -9.60 -5.02 -2.54
CA PRO A 39 -9.90 -4.95 -1.12
C PRO A 39 -10.29 -6.34 -0.60
N ILE A 40 -9.46 -6.94 0.25
CA ILE A 40 -9.65 -8.28 0.82
C ILE A 40 -10.05 -8.27 2.29
N GLY A 41 -9.86 -7.15 2.98
CA GLY A 41 -10.24 -7.00 4.38
C GLY A 41 -10.27 -5.55 4.82
N ALA A 42 -10.78 -5.31 6.02
CA ALA A 42 -10.90 -3.97 6.59
C ALA A 42 -10.69 -3.93 8.11
N TYR A 43 -10.48 -2.72 8.58
CA TYR A 43 -10.32 -2.36 10.00
C TYR A 43 -11.39 -1.37 10.41
N HIS A 44 -12.01 -1.56 11.56
CA HIS A 44 -13.04 -0.66 12.06
C HIS A 44 -12.51 0.76 12.26
N GLY A 45 -13.31 1.73 11.86
CA GLY A 45 -13.01 3.14 12.06
C GLY A 45 -13.11 3.54 13.53
N LYS A 46 -12.28 4.53 13.90
CA LYS A 46 -12.26 5.13 15.24
C LYS A 46 -12.50 6.64 15.15
N GLY A 47 -13.02 7.22 16.22
CA GLY A 47 -13.30 8.65 16.28
C GLY A 47 -14.34 9.09 15.24
N LYS A 48 -13.98 10.01 14.35
CA LYS A 48 -14.86 10.51 13.29
C LYS A 48 -15.30 9.44 12.27
N ARG A 49 -14.58 8.31 12.18
CA ARG A 49 -14.87 7.19 11.29
C ARG A 49 -15.58 6.03 11.99
N THR A 50 -16.13 6.25 13.18
CA THR A 50 -16.94 5.24 13.88
C THR A 50 -18.17 4.89 13.03
N GLY A 51 -18.45 3.59 12.86
CA GLY A 51 -19.59 3.10 12.07
C GLY A 51 -19.28 2.79 10.60
N VAL A 52 -18.08 3.14 10.12
CA VAL A 52 -17.55 2.75 8.81
C VAL A 52 -16.18 2.08 8.98
N TYR A 53 -15.62 1.55 7.90
CA TYR A 53 -14.24 1.07 7.93
C TYR A 53 -13.27 2.25 7.85
N GLY A 54 -12.32 2.29 8.76
CA GLY A 54 -11.30 3.36 8.85
C GLY A 54 -10.11 3.12 7.92
N ALA A 55 -9.87 1.86 7.57
CA ALA A 55 -8.83 1.44 6.64
C ALA A 55 -9.18 0.09 6.00
N TYR A 56 -8.58 -0.19 4.85
CA TYR A 56 -8.73 -1.43 4.10
C TYR A 56 -7.38 -2.09 3.87
N LEU A 57 -7.36 -3.42 3.81
CA LEU A 57 -6.22 -4.21 3.37
C LEU A 57 -6.40 -4.54 1.89
N LEU A 58 -5.43 -4.17 1.07
CA LEU A 58 -5.46 -4.38 -0.36
C LEU A 58 -4.40 -5.39 -0.80
N ALA A 59 -4.72 -6.12 -1.86
CA ALA A 59 -3.87 -7.16 -2.43
C ALA A 59 -3.68 -7.00 -3.94
N CYS A 60 -2.52 -7.40 -4.43
CA CYS A 60 -2.27 -7.72 -5.83
C CYS A 60 -2.62 -9.19 -6.09
N TYR A 61 -2.68 -9.59 -7.35
CA TYR A 61 -2.97 -10.96 -7.74
C TYR A 61 -1.72 -11.67 -8.22
N ASP A 62 -1.47 -12.86 -7.72
CA ASP A 62 -0.41 -13.73 -8.22
C ASP A 62 -1.01 -14.78 -9.16
N GLU A 63 -0.66 -14.70 -10.45
CA GLU A 63 -1.23 -15.58 -11.48
C GLU A 63 -0.69 -17.01 -11.38
N GLU A 64 0.49 -17.20 -10.80
CA GLU A 64 1.13 -18.52 -10.69
C GLU A 64 0.49 -19.37 -9.59
N THR A 65 0.19 -18.75 -8.44
CA THR A 65 -0.41 -19.41 -7.29
C THR A 65 -1.93 -19.20 -7.18
N GLU A 66 -2.50 -18.33 -8.01
CA GLU A 66 -3.89 -17.87 -7.97
C GLU A 66 -4.27 -17.28 -6.60
N GLU A 67 -3.31 -16.58 -5.97
CA GLU A 67 -3.47 -15.97 -4.65
C GLU A 67 -3.57 -14.44 -4.72
N TYR A 68 -4.27 -13.86 -3.75
CA TYR A 68 -4.26 -12.43 -3.47
C TYR A 68 -3.23 -12.14 -2.39
N GLN A 69 -2.14 -11.47 -2.76
CA GLN A 69 -1.01 -11.15 -1.89
C GLN A 69 -1.14 -9.72 -1.36
N SER A 70 -1.16 -9.53 -0.03
CA SER A 70 -1.31 -8.21 0.57
C SER A 70 -0.17 -7.26 0.22
N VAL A 71 -0.49 -6.02 -0.21
CA VAL A 71 0.51 -5.01 -0.61
C VAL A 71 0.41 -3.70 0.14
N CYS A 72 -0.75 -3.33 0.67
CA CYS A 72 -0.85 -2.14 1.52
C CYS A 72 -2.09 -2.14 2.42
N LYS A 73 -1.99 -1.36 3.51
CA LYS A 73 -3.12 -0.91 4.31
C LYS A 73 -3.39 0.55 3.96
N ILE A 74 -4.61 0.86 3.55
CA ILE A 74 -4.99 2.19 3.08
C ILE A 74 -6.12 2.79 3.91
N GLY A 75 -5.99 4.06 4.26
CA GLY A 75 -7.03 4.85 4.94
C GLY A 75 -7.07 6.29 4.45
N THR A 76 -6.47 6.59 3.29
CA THR A 76 -6.33 7.93 2.71
C THR A 76 -6.86 7.99 1.28
N GLY A 77 -7.27 9.16 0.84
CA GLY A 77 -7.84 9.39 -0.49
C GLY A 77 -9.36 9.28 -0.54
N PHE A 78 -10.01 8.83 0.53
CA PHE A 78 -11.46 8.66 0.61
C PHE A 78 -12.13 9.95 1.10
N SER A 79 -13.22 10.35 0.45
CA SER A 79 -14.19 11.27 1.03
C SER A 79 -15.05 10.56 2.09
N ASP A 80 -15.80 11.32 2.87
CA ASP A 80 -16.73 10.75 3.85
C ASP A 80 -17.84 9.93 3.15
N GLU A 81 -18.26 10.33 1.95
CA GLU A 81 -19.23 9.62 1.12
C GLU A 81 -18.65 8.30 0.59
N ASP A 82 -17.39 8.29 0.12
CA ASP A 82 -16.70 7.07 -0.30
C ASP A 82 -16.64 6.07 0.86
N LEU A 83 -16.27 6.51 2.06
CA LEU A 83 -16.18 5.63 3.22
C LEU A 83 -17.51 4.98 3.56
N GLN A 84 -18.63 5.72 3.46
CA GLN A 84 -19.98 5.20 3.70
C GLN A 84 -20.39 4.20 2.61
N THR A 85 -20.24 4.58 1.35
CA THR A 85 -20.65 3.77 0.19
C THR A 85 -19.84 2.48 0.11
N LEU A 86 -18.50 2.57 0.20
CA LEU A 86 -17.61 1.41 0.14
C LEU A 86 -17.82 0.46 1.32
N SER A 87 -18.03 1.01 2.54
CA SER A 87 -18.34 0.18 3.70
C SER A 87 -19.66 -0.56 3.53
N ALA A 88 -20.70 0.10 3.02
CA ALA A 88 -22.00 -0.52 2.79
C ALA A 88 -21.95 -1.60 1.70
N GLU A 89 -21.24 -1.35 0.60
CA GLU A 89 -21.07 -2.31 -0.48
C GLU A 89 -20.28 -3.53 -0.03
N LEU A 90 -19.10 -3.34 0.55
CA LEU A 90 -18.25 -4.45 0.97
C LEU A 90 -18.86 -5.28 2.11
N ASN A 91 -19.71 -4.69 2.96
CA ASN A 91 -20.45 -5.45 3.96
C ASN A 91 -21.38 -6.54 3.36
N LYS A 92 -21.84 -6.38 2.14
CA LYS A 92 -22.64 -7.39 1.44
C LYS A 92 -21.83 -8.64 1.07
N HIS A 93 -20.51 -8.49 1.01
CA HIS A 93 -19.54 -9.51 0.60
C HIS A 93 -18.64 -9.95 1.75
N LYS A 94 -19.09 -9.72 2.99
CA LYS A 94 -18.38 -10.14 4.18
C LYS A 94 -18.33 -11.65 4.30
N ILE A 95 -17.14 -12.18 4.59
CA ILE A 95 -16.91 -13.60 4.88
C ILE A 95 -16.56 -13.79 6.36
N GLN A 96 -16.81 -14.99 6.89
CA GLN A 96 -16.61 -15.27 8.32
C GLN A 96 -15.13 -15.38 8.69
N GLU A 97 -14.31 -15.94 7.80
CA GLU A 97 -12.89 -16.21 8.00
C GLU A 97 -12.11 -15.76 6.77
N LYS A 98 -10.81 -15.54 6.96
CA LYS A 98 -9.89 -15.23 5.87
C LYS A 98 -9.93 -16.34 4.81
N SER A 99 -10.13 -15.99 3.55
CA SER A 99 -10.07 -16.94 2.43
C SER A 99 -8.69 -17.61 2.36
N SER A 100 -8.65 -18.89 1.99
CA SER A 100 -7.40 -19.62 1.73
C SER A 100 -6.60 -19.06 0.55
N GLN A 101 -7.26 -18.30 -0.34
CA GLN A 101 -6.60 -17.60 -1.45
C GLN A 101 -5.89 -16.30 -1.02
N TYR A 102 -5.99 -15.89 0.25
CA TYR A 102 -5.38 -14.64 0.74
C TYR A 102 -4.06 -14.91 1.43
N ASN A 103 -2.98 -14.54 0.77
CA ASN A 103 -1.63 -14.57 1.33
C ASN A 103 -1.37 -13.28 2.11
N VAL A 104 -1.61 -13.35 3.40
CA VAL A 104 -1.51 -12.23 4.35
C VAL A 104 -0.73 -12.69 5.57
N SER A 105 0.22 -11.88 6.01
CA SER A 105 0.97 -12.12 7.25
C SER A 105 0.08 -12.00 8.49
N ASP A 106 0.32 -12.80 9.51
CA ASP A 106 -0.43 -12.80 10.77
C ASP A 106 -0.41 -11.45 11.49
N VAL A 107 0.61 -10.62 11.25
CA VAL A 107 0.69 -9.26 11.81
C VAL A 107 -0.32 -8.27 11.18
N LEU A 108 -0.99 -8.66 10.09
CA LEU A 108 -1.98 -7.85 9.37
C LEU A 108 -3.40 -8.39 9.55
N GLU A 109 -3.71 -8.98 10.70
CA GLU A 109 -5.06 -9.46 10.98
C GLU A 109 -6.09 -8.33 10.82
N CYS A 110 -7.12 -8.58 10.00
CA CYS A 110 -8.22 -7.65 9.76
C CYS A 110 -9.37 -7.89 10.74
N ASP A 111 -10.11 -6.82 11.08
CA ASP A 111 -11.35 -6.95 11.86
C ASP A 111 -12.46 -7.63 11.04
N VAL A 112 -12.39 -7.49 9.72
CA VAL A 112 -13.38 -8.04 8.76
C VAL A 112 -12.68 -8.48 7.50
N TRP A 113 -13.12 -9.61 6.94
CA TRP A 113 -12.68 -10.14 5.65
C TRP A 113 -13.81 -10.08 4.62
N PHE A 114 -13.47 -9.91 3.35
CA PHE A 114 -14.40 -9.83 2.23
C PHE A 114 -14.04 -10.83 1.15
N ASP A 115 -15.04 -11.26 0.36
CA ASP A 115 -14.78 -11.88 -0.93
C ASP A 115 -14.11 -10.87 -1.87
N ALA A 116 -13.26 -11.37 -2.76
CA ALA A 116 -12.63 -10.57 -3.80
C ALA A 116 -13.66 -10.25 -4.90
N VAL A 117 -14.27 -9.07 -4.84
CA VAL A 117 -15.39 -8.66 -5.74
C VAL A 117 -15.16 -7.32 -6.43
N GLN A 118 -14.24 -6.51 -5.95
CA GLN A 118 -13.96 -5.17 -6.48
C GLN A 118 -12.48 -5.00 -6.79
N VAL A 119 -12.18 -4.09 -7.70
CA VAL A 119 -10.83 -3.60 -7.99
C VAL A 119 -10.82 -2.09 -7.80
N TRP A 120 -9.81 -1.58 -7.09
CA TRP A 120 -9.64 -0.17 -6.81
C TRP A 120 -8.34 0.35 -7.42
N GLU A 121 -8.41 1.49 -8.09
CA GLU A 121 -7.23 2.23 -8.51
C GLU A 121 -6.63 2.98 -7.33
N ILE A 122 -5.36 2.70 -7.07
CA ILE A 122 -4.59 3.23 -5.94
C ILE A 122 -3.33 3.89 -6.48
N LYS A 123 -3.06 5.11 -6.08
CA LYS A 123 -1.73 5.71 -6.27
C LYS A 123 -0.84 5.42 -5.08
N ALA A 124 0.42 5.12 -5.34
CA ALA A 124 1.45 5.01 -4.33
C ALA A 124 2.67 5.86 -4.72
N ALA A 125 3.29 6.48 -3.73
CA ALA A 125 4.45 7.33 -3.97
C ALA A 125 5.75 6.52 -4.12
N ASP A 126 5.77 5.30 -3.57
CA ASP A 126 6.97 4.48 -3.48
C ASP A 126 6.60 3.03 -3.12
N LEU A 127 7.52 2.10 -3.38
CA LEU A 127 7.45 0.71 -2.94
C LEU A 127 8.66 0.38 -2.08
N SER A 128 8.50 -0.56 -1.17
CA SER A 128 9.62 -1.02 -0.33
C SER A 128 9.46 -2.49 0.02
N LYS A 129 10.59 -3.19 0.26
CA LYS A 129 10.56 -4.53 0.85
C LYS A 129 9.90 -4.49 2.22
N SER A 130 9.06 -5.45 2.50
CA SER A 130 8.23 -5.50 3.71
C SER A 130 8.23 -6.88 4.35
N SER A 131 8.36 -6.92 5.67
CA SER A 131 8.14 -8.14 6.45
C SER A 131 6.65 -8.40 6.75
N ALA A 132 5.81 -7.38 6.61
CA ALA A 132 4.37 -7.47 6.87
C ALA A 132 3.55 -7.79 5.62
N HIS A 133 3.84 -7.11 4.50
CA HIS A 133 3.14 -7.35 3.23
C HIS A 133 3.76 -8.51 2.44
N ARG A 134 2.95 -9.13 1.58
CA ARG A 134 3.26 -10.37 0.86
C ARG A 134 3.35 -10.19 -0.66
N GLY A 135 3.21 -8.98 -1.19
CA GLY A 135 3.31 -8.73 -2.63
C GLY A 135 4.62 -9.26 -3.20
N ALA A 136 4.57 -10.07 -4.24
CA ALA A 136 5.71 -10.75 -4.86
C ALA A 136 6.57 -11.55 -3.84
N ILE A 137 5.95 -12.13 -2.81
CA ILE A 137 6.66 -12.96 -1.82
C ILE A 137 7.37 -14.13 -2.50
N GLY A 138 8.62 -14.39 -2.09
CA GLY A 138 9.45 -15.43 -2.72
C GLY A 138 10.19 -14.98 -3.98
N LYS A 139 9.81 -13.82 -4.58
CA LYS A 139 10.42 -13.28 -5.81
C LYS A 139 11.39 -12.11 -5.54
N THR A 140 11.47 -11.61 -4.31
CA THR A 140 12.26 -10.43 -3.92
C THR A 140 13.75 -10.67 -3.68
N GLY A 141 14.20 -11.93 -3.80
CA GLY A 141 15.55 -12.35 -3.45
C GLY A 141 15.81 -12.47 -1.94
N GLU A 142 14.93 -11.96 -1.07
CA GLU A 142 15.02 -12.06 0.38
C GLU A 142 13.94 -12.99 0.95
N ALA A 143 14.35 -14.00 1.70
CA ALA A 143 13.43 -14.95 2.31
C ALA A 143 12.45 -14.25 3.27
N GLY A 144 11.14 -14.56 3.11
CA GLY A 144 10.09 -14.07 4.00
C GLY A 144 9.71 -12.59 3.82
N ARG A 145 10.29 -11.86 2.87
CA ARG A 145 9.94 -10.49 2.55
C ARG A 145 9.17 -10.39 1.24
N GLY A 146 8.07 -9.67 1.26
CA GLY A 146 7.35 -9.23 0.08
C GLY A 146 7.56 -7.74 -0.17
N ILE A 147 6.78 -7.18 -1.08
CA ILE A 147 6.76 -5.75 -1.40
C ILE A 147 5.48 -5.13 -0.84
N GLY A 148 5.62 -3.95 -0.27
CA GLY A 148 4.52 -3.12 0.19
C GLY A 148 4.55 -1.74 -0.46
N LEU A 149 3.34 -1.20 -0.74
CA LEU A 149 3.17 0.17 -1.22
C LEU A 149 3.30 1.14 -0.06
N ARG A 150 3.98 2.25 -0.31
CA ARG A 150 4.13 3.35 0.64
C ARG A 150 3.28 4.54 0.23
N PHE A 151 2.63 5.14 1.22
CA PHE A 151 1.75 6.30 1.03
C PHE A 151 0.65 6.05 0.00
N PRO A 152 -0.09 4.92 0.11
CA PRO A 152 -1.17 4.62 -0.83
C PRO A 152 -2.31 5.63 -0.68
N ARG A 153 -2.95 5.97 -1.81
CA ARG A 153 -4.09 6.88 -1.88
C ARG A 153 -5.15 6.28 -2.81
N PHE A 154 -6.37 6.21 -2.33
CA PHE A 154 -7.51 5.79 -3.14
C PHE A 154 -7.83 6.86 -4.20
N GLU A 155 -8.06 6.41 -5.44
CA GLU A 155 -8.46 7.26 -6.55
C GLU A 155 -9.91 6.97 -6.98
N ARG A 156 -10.22 5.71 -7.30
CA ARG A 156 -11.56 5.29 -7.74
C ARG A 156 -11.74 3.77 -7.74
N ILE A 157 -12.98 3.33 -7.90
CA ILE A 157 -13.31 1.93 -8.22
C ILE A 157 -13.06 1.67 -9.72
N ARG A 158 -12.59 0.48 -10.04
CA ARG A 158 -12.39 -0.02 -11.42
C ARG A 158 -13.50 -1.01 -11.77
N ASP A 159 -14.67 -0.49 -12.15
CA ASP A 159 -15.82 -1.32 -12.55
C ASP A 159 -15.59 -2.11 -13.85
N ASP A 160 -14.56 -1.73 -14.60
CA ASP A 160 -14.13 -2.35 -15.84
C ASP A 160 -13.22 -3.57 -15.64
N LYS A 161 -12.81 -3.88 -14.40
CA LYS A 161 -11.91 -4.99 -14.07
C LYS A 161 -12.51 -5.97 -13.08
N ARG A 162 -12.22 -7.26 -13.31
CA ARG A 162 -12.45 -8.31 -12.33
C ARG A 162 -11.24 -8.43 -11.39
N PRO A 163 -11.42 -9.01 -10.19
CA PRO A 163 -10.34 -9.20 -9.22
C PRO A 163 -9.11 -9.95 -9.76
N ASP A 164 -9.32 -10.95 -10.62
CA ASP A 164 -8.26 -11.69 -11.31
C ASP A 164 -7.51 -10.89 -12.39
N GLN A 165 -7.97 -9.68 -12.68
CA GLN A 165 -7.33 -8.70 -13.59
C GLN A 165 -6.67 -7.54 -12.83
N ALA A 166 -6.50 -7.68 -11.54
CA ALA A 166 -5.76 -6.72 -10.71
C ALA A 166 -4.28 -6.67 -11.12
N THR A 167 -3.56 -5.65 -10.66
CA THR A 167 -2.11 -5.57 -10.81
C THR A 167 -1.48 -6.86 -10.29
N THR A 168 -0.63 -7.48 -11.09
CA THR A 168 -0.01 -8.77 -10.74
C THR A 168 1.16 -8.61 -9.79
N SER A 169 1.53 -9.70 -9.10
CA SER A 169 2.71 -9.74 -8.24
C SER A 169 3.99 -9.42 -9.02
N ASP A 170 4.11 -9.88 -10.27
CA ASP A 170 5.25 -9.61 -11.14
C ASP A 170 5.31 -8.14 -11.57
N GLN A 171 4.16 -7.51 -11.87
CA GLN A 171 4.10 -6.07 -12.14
C GLN A 171 4.52 -5.24 -10.92
N VAL A 172 4.12 -5.65 -9.70
CA VAL A 172 4.56 -4.99 -8.46
C VAL A 172 6.08 -5.11 -8.30
N LEU A 173 6.66 -6.27 -8.61
CA LEU A 173 8.09 -6.52 -8.56
C LEU A 173 8.84 -5.66 -9.58
N ASP A 174 8.38 -5.63 -10.83
CA ASP A 174 8.99 -4.83 -11.91
C ASP A 174 9.00 -3.34 -11.58
N ILE A 175 7.89 -2.81 -11.06
CA ILE A 175 7.81 -1.40 -10.64
C ILE A 175 8.79 -1.15 -9.49
N TYR A 176 8.90 -2.05 -8.52
CA TYR A 176 9.85 -1.93 -7.41
C TYR A 176 11.29 -1.80 -7.91
N TYR A 177 11.76 -2.70 -8.77
CA TYR A 177 13.12 -2.67 -9.31
C TYR A 177 13.36 -1.50 -10.28
N ASN A 178 12.31 -0.96 -10.88
CA ASN A 178 12.43 0.19 -11.76
C ASN A 178 12.45 1.55 -11.04
N GLN A 179 12.30 1.59 -9.72
CA GLN A 179 12.41 2.82 -8.94
C GLN A 179 13.85 3.36 -8.96
N ASP A 180 14.01 4.67 -9.09
CA ASP A 180 15.33 5.33 -9.11
C ASP A 180 16.19 5.03 -7.88
N ALA A 181 15.55 4.87 -6.71
CA ALA A 181 16.24 4.57 -5.45
C ALA A 181 16.86 3.16 -5.43
N VAL A 182 16.23 2.18 -6.07
CA VAL A 182 16.75 0.81 -6.15
C VAL A 182 17.84 0.72 -7.18
N LYS A 183 17.68 1.35 -8.35
CA LYS A 183 18.72 1.44 -9.40
C LYS A 183 20.01 2.13 -8.89
N GLY A 184 19.88 3.14 -8.02
CA GLY A 184 21.01 3.81 -7.43
C GLY A 184 21.81 2.91 -6.48
N GLN A 185 21.17 2.03 -5.73
CA GLN A 185 21.84 1.09 -4.83
C GLN A 185 22.61 -0.02 -5.57
N GLU A 186 22.04 -0.53 -6.69
CA GLU A 186 22.74 -1.53 -7.52
C GLU A 186 24.01 -0.95 -8.17
N LEU A 187 24.00 0.33 -8.56
CA LEU A 187 25.18 0.98 -9.13
C LEU A 187 26.28 1.23 -8.08
N ASP A 188 25.92 1.50 -6.83
CA ASP A 188 26.88 1.70 -5.75
C ASP A 188 27.52 0.36 -5.28
N GLU A 189 26.78 -0.77 -5.38
CA GLU A 189 27.30 -2.11 -5.05
C GLU A 189 28.26 -2.64 -6.12
N ASP A 190 28.02 -2.36 -7.39
CA ASP A 190 28.89 -2.78 -8.51
C ASP A 190 30.23 -1.99 -8.53
N ASP A 191 30.25 -0.74 -8.07
CA ASP A 191 31.46 0.08 -7.98
C ASP A 191 32.39 -0.36 -6.82
N ASP A 192 31.89 -1.05 -5.80
CA ASP A 192 32.68 -1.53 -4.66
C ASP A 192 33.36 -2.91 -4.95
N GLU A 193 32.92 -3.68 -5.94
CA GLU A 193 33.53 -4.98 -6.30
C GLU A 193 34.78 -4.84 -7.19
N ASP A 194 34.93 -3.73 -7.91
CA ASP A 194 36.09 -3.48 -8.80
C ASP A 194 37.30 -2.80 -8.11
N GLY A 195 37.25 -2.63 -6.80
CA GLY A 195 38.23 -1.91 -5.95
C GLY A 195 39.16 -2.78 -5.12
N ILE A 196 39.72 -3.92 -5.65
CA ILE A 196 40.82 -4.68 -5.01
C ILE A 196 41.95 -4.91 -5.99
#